data_3be2ab8430d1ad6743438b642f2464b3
#
_entry.id   3be2ab8430d1ad6743438b642f2464b3
#
_cell.length_a   1.000
_cell.length_b   1.000
_cell.length_c   1.000
_cell.angle_alpha   90.00
_cell.angle_beta   90.00
_cell.angle_gamma   90.00
#
_symmetry.space_group_name_H-M   'P 1'
#
loop_
_entity.id
_entity.type
_entity.pdbx_description
1 polymer ?
#
loop_
_entity_poly.entity_id
_entity_poly.type
_entity_poly.pdbx_seq_one_letter_code
_entity_poly.pdbx_strand_id
1 'polypeptide(L)'
;MLGAMYENGGNTTHRFLDGHPELFVYPFESQIGSKLVNDQMSSLFPVKYRWPVFALDATPYQDYKAIIDEEGKIRARTPKVSKFRHMPMEFCDDDRCEIYQKYIEKSGRSAANNVEAFFRATFDAWKDYKKTGKEKFYVGYSPVLVVDADKILTEMPNAHFLHVVRNPWSAYADTKKRPVPMSLKDYMFGWTTNQHYALLFQKMFPDRMHIVRAEDVMADATKALSPMLEKMGLATDVDSLKQPSWNGEELKEVYPWGTIKKATPEANIATAHELSDEEKMEIELRTWQYLEVFKYTEILQGKALAAK
;
A
#
# COMPACT_ATOMS: atom_id res chain seq x y z
N MET A 1 0.17 -4.09 -7.28
CA MET A 1 0.66 -3.69 -5.92
C MET A 1 0.29 -2.25 -5.65
N LEU A 2 0.06 -1.90 -4.40
CA LEU A 2 -0.19 -0.54 -3.95
C LEU A 2 0.97 -0.06 -3.07
N GLY A 3 1.44 1.15 -3.26
CA GLY A 3 2.48 1.78 -2.46
C GLY A 3 2.12 3.22 -2.10
N ALA A 4 2.63 3.69 -0.96
CA ALA A 4 2.51 5.08 -0.52
C ALA A 4 3.64 5.39 0.46
N MET A 5 4.02 6.63 0.63
CA MET A 5 4.84 7.00 1.78
C MET A 5 3.99 6.90 3.07
N TYR A 6 4.62 6.82 4.23
CA TYR A 6 3.92 6.81 5.53
C TYR A 6 2.92 7.96 5.64
N GLU A 7 1.75 7.70 6.19
CA GLU A 7 0.62 8.63 6.37
C GLU A 7 0.10 9.28 5.06
N ASN A 8 0.41 8.68 3.90
CA ASN A 8 -0.06 9.17 2.59
C ASN A 8 -1.38 8.53 2.10
N GLY A 9 -2.15 7.91 2.98
CA GLY A 9 -3.48 7.38 2.62
C GLY A 9 -3.46 6.02 1.91
N GLY A 10 -2.29 5.36 1.82
CA GLY A 10 -2.18 4.05 1.16
C GLY A 10 -3.06 2.99 1.80
N ASN A 11 -3.10 2.94 3.13
CA ASN A 11 -3.96 1.99 3.85
C ASN A 11 -5.46 2.30 3.62
N THR A 12 -5.86 3.57 3.63
CA THR A 12 -7.25 3.98 3.33
C THR A 12 -7.63 3.54 1.92
N THR A 13 -6.82 3.85 0.92
CA THR A 13 -7.05 3.44 -0.48
C THR A 13 -7.14 1.92 -0.61
N HIS A 14 -6.26 1.20 0.10
CA HIS A 14 -6.27 -0.26 0.15
C HIS A 14 -7.61 -0.83 0.68
N ARG A 15 -8.20 -0.18 1.70
CA ARG A 15 -9.51 -0.58 2.24
C ARG A 15 -10.68 -0.30 1.30
N PHE A 16 -10.59 0.69 0.43
CA PHE A 16 -11.59 0.92 -0.62
C PHE A 16 -11.53 -0.14 -1.73
N LEU A 17 -10.37 -0.75 -1.96
CA LEU A 17 -10.24 -1.87 -2.91
C LEU A 17 -10.72 -3.21 -2.32
N ASP A 18 -10.76 -3.33 -0.99
CA ASP A 18 -11.27 -4.53 -0.33
C ASP A 18 -12.76 -4.74 -0.65
N GLY A 19 -13.16 -5.98 -0.82
CA GLY A 19 -14.54 -6.32 -1.21
C GLY A 19 -14.86 -6.11 -2.70
N HIS A 20 -13.90 -5.62 -3.51
CA HIS A 20 -14.10 -5.59 -4.96
C HIS A 20 -14.21 -7.03 -5.50
N PRO A 21 -15.28 -7.35 -6.28
CA PRO A 21 -15.58 -8.74 -6.63
C PRO A 21 -14.54 -9.43 -7.49
N GLU A 22 -13.64 -8.68 -8.12
CA GLU A 22 -12.60 -9.20 -9.00
C GLU A 22 -11.19 -9.07 -8.41
N LEU A 23 -11.05 -8.72 -7.10
CA LEU A 23 -9.77 -8.54 -6.43
C LEU A 23 -9.65 -9.41 -5.18
N PHE A 24 -8.50 -10.08 -5.03
CA PHE A 24 -8.03 -10.63 -3.77
C PHE A 24 -7.23 -9.56 -3.03
N VAL A 25 -7.78 -8.92 -2.01
CA VAL A 25 -7.10 -7.84 -1.30
C VAL A 25 -6.47 -8.35 -0.01
N TYR A 26 -5.13 -8.37 0.05
CA TYR A 26 -4.38 -8.84 1.21
C TYR A 26 -4.73 -8.01 2.45
N PRO A 27 -5.07 -8.63 3.59
CA PRO A 27 -5.72 -7.88 4.68
C PRO A 27 -4.81 -6.94 5.46
N PHE A 28 -3.48 -7.12 5.37
CA PHE A 28 -2.48 -6.35 6.12
C PHE A 28 -1.60 -5.50 5.20
N GLU A 29 -0.63 -4.78 5.79
CA GLU A 29 0.54 -4.32 5.04
C GLU A 29 1.31 -5.54 4.54
N SER A 30 1.56 -5.60 3.24
CA SER A 30 2.27 -6.72 2.61
C SER A 30 3.76 -6.56 2.83
N GLN A 31 4.26 -7.05 3.95
CA GLN A 31 5.67 -6.99 4.31
C GLN A 31 6.42 -8.13 3.62
N ILE A 32 6.38 -8.10 2.27
CA ILE A 32 6.94 -9.17 1.41
C ILE A 32 8.46 -9.15 1.32
N GLY A 33 9.11 -8.09 1.80
CA GLY A 33 10.56 -7.97 1.77
C GLY A 33 11.28 -9.04 2.57
N SER A 34 12.57 -9.13 2.37
CA SER A 34 13.45 -10.07 3.07
C SER A 34 14.68 -9.37 3.63
N LYS A 35 15.36 -10.02 4.60
CA LYS A 35 16.62 -9.50 5.18
C LYS A 35 17.78 -9.48 4.20
N LEU A 36 17.65 -10.13 3.03
CA LEU A 36 18.66 -10.16 1.98
C LEU A 36 18.63 -8.93 1.08
N VAL A 37 17.60 -8.09 1.17
CA VAL A 37 17.57 -6.81 0.44
C VAL A 37 18.69 -5.92 0.94
N ASN A 38 19.64 -5.65 0.06
CA ASN A 38 20.83 -4.84 0.37
C ASN A 38 21.24 -4.01 -0.85
N ASP A 39 20.74 -2.78 -0.92
CA ASP A 39 21.04 -1.79 -1.94
C ASP A 39 21.11 -0.38 -1.32
N GLN A 40 21.32 0.64 -2.15
CA GLN A 40 21.42 2.04 -1.69
C GLN A 40 20.17 2.55 -0.96
N MET A 41 19.02 1.93 -1.20
CA MET A 41 17.76 2.31 -0.54
C MET A 41 17.55 1.62 0.81
N SER A 42 18.35 0.60 1.13
CA SER A 42 18.22 -0.17 2.38
C SER A 42 18.56 0.64 3.63
N SER A 43 19.34 1.71 3.50
CA SER A 43 19.62 2.67 4.57
C SER A 43 18.49 3.66 4.81
N LEU A 44 17.58 3.82 3.85
CA LEU A 44 16.50 4.82 3.86
C LEU A 44 15.16 4.23 4.18
N PHE A 45 14.91 3.01 3.71
CA PHE A 45 13.61 2.36 3.81
C PHE A 45 13.72 0.96 4.41
N PRO A 46 12.81 0.60 5.34
CA PRO A 46 12.82 -0.73 5.96
C PRO A 46 12.70 -1.85 4.93
N VAL A 47 13.60 -2.82 5.01
CA VAL A 47 13.67 -3.94 4.04
C VAL A 47 12.39 -4.77 3.94
N LYS A 48 11.58 -4.79 5.00
CA LYS A 48 10.28 -5.48 5.00
C LYS A 48 9.28 -4.91 3.99
N TYR A 49 9.44 -3.66 3.58
CA TYR A 49 8.57 -2.96 2.62
C TYR A 49 9.15 -2.93 1.20
N ARG A 50 10.24 -3.63 0.97
CA ARG A 50 10.95 -3.64 -0.31
C ARG A 50 10.59 -4.88 -1.13
N TRP A 51 10.88 -4.86 -2.43
CA TRP A 51 10.79 -6.06 -3.26
C TRP A 51 11.78 -7.12 -2.75
N PRO A 52 11.37 -8.39 -2.55
CA PRO A 52 12.21 -9.37 -1.86
C PRO A 52 13.39 -9.83 -2.70
N VAL A 53 14.46 -10.18 -2.00
CA VAL A 53 15.61 -10.91 -2.55
C VAL A 53 15.65 -12.28 -1.88
N PHE A 54 15.84 -13.34 -2.67
CA PHE A 54 15.93 -14.72 -2.21
C PHE A 54 17.33 -15.28 -2.47
N ALA A 55 17.81 -16.17 -1.59
CA ALA A 55 19.10 -16.84 -1.79
C ALA A 55 19.03 -17.78 -3.00
N LEU A 56 20.11 -17.88 -3.76
CA LEU A 56 20.17 -18.66 -4.99
C LEU A 56 19.93 -20.17 -4.75
N ASP A 57 20.43 -20.67 -3.64
CA ASP A 57 20.42 -22.08 -3.23
C ASP A 57 19.34 -22.42 -2.19
N ALA A 58 18.42 -21.51 -1.91
CA ALA A 58 17.34 -21.75 -0.94
C ALA A 58 16.31 -22.77 -1.45
N THR A 59 15.70 -23.47 -0.52
CA THR A 59 14.51 -24.30 -0.76
C THR A 59 13.23 -23.46 -0.73
N PRO A 60 12.09 -23.95 -1.28
CA PRO A 60 10.80 -23.25 -1.17
C PRO A 60 10.41 -22.93 0.27
N TYR A 61 10.70 -23.82 1.22
CA TYR A 61 10.48 -23.55 2.64
C TYR A 61 11.31 -22.38 3.16
N GLN A 62 12.59 -22.32 2.78
CA GLN A 62 13.49 -21.22 3.18
C GLN A 62 13.05 -19.88 2.56
N ASP A 63 12.61 -19.89 1.30
CA ASP A 63 12.04 -18.71 0.64
C ASP A 63 10.80 -18.20 1.39
N TYR A 64 9.87 -19.09 1.75
CA TYR A 64 8.71 -18.73 2.57
C TYR A 64 9.11 -18.08 3.90
N LYS A 65 10.09 -18.66 4.59
CA LYS A 65 10.58 -18.11 5.86
C LYS A 65 11.35 -16.80 5.69
N ALA A 66 11.96 -16.55 4.53
CA ALA A 66 12.65 -15.31 4.22
C ALA A 66 11.72 -14.11 4.09
N ILE A 67 10.48 -14.31 3.62
CA ILE A 67 9.44 -13.26 3.59
C ILE A 67 9.14 -12.83 5.03
N ILE A 68 9.27 -11.54 5.31
CA ILE A 68 9.15 -11.02 6.69
C ILE A 68 7.74 -11.17 7.23
N ASP A 69 6.73 -10.63 6.55
CA ASP A 69 5.30 -10.74 6.88
C ASP A 69 4.99 -10.69 8.39
N GLU A 70 5.52 -9.67 9.08
CA GLU A 70 5.35 -9.53 10.54
C GLU A 70 3.88 -9.60 10.97
N GLU A 71 3.02 -8.81 10.32
CA GLU A 71 1.62 -8.67 10.72
C GLU A 71 0.83 -9.95 10.52
N GLY A 72 1.02 -10.62 9.38
CA GLY A 72 0.39 -11.90 9.11
C GLY A 72 0.86 -12.99 10.07
N LYS A 73 2.16 -13.07 10.34
CA LYS A 73 2.74 -14.03 11.30
C LYS A 73 2.29 -13.77 12.74
N ILE A 74 2.22 -12.50 13.18
CA ILE A 74 1.69 -12.14 14.49
C ILE A 74 0.21 -12.54 14.58
N ARG A 75 -0.57 -12.22 13.56
CA ARG A 75 -2.00 -12.57 13.54
C ARG A 75 -2.23 -14.08 13.60
N ALA A 76 -1.43 -14.86 12.89
CA ALA A 76 -1.53 -16.32 12.86
C ALA A 76 -1.07 -16.99 14.16
N ARG A 77 0.08 -16.55 14.73
CA ARG A 77 0.75 -17.24 15.83
C ARG A 77 0.36 -16.71 17.21
N THR A 78 0.11 -15.41 17.29
CA THR A 78 -0.22 -14.72 18.55
C THR A 78 -1.40 -13.76 18.34
N PRO A 79 -2.59 -14.26 17.95
CA PRO A 79 -3.71 -13.42 17.51
C PRO A 79 -4.14 -12.39 18.57
N LYS A 80 -3.98 -12.70 19.86
CA LYS A 80 -4.38 -11.80 20.96
C LYS A 80 -3.57 -10.50 21.03
N VAL A 81 -2.32 -10.49 20.56
CA VAL A 81 -1.46 -9.30 20.55
C VAL A 81 -1.45 -8.56 19.22
N SER A 82 -2.07 -9.15 18.18
CA SER A 82 -2.18 -8.50 16.88
C SER A 82 -2.99 -7.20 16.97
N LYS A 83 -2.57 -6.17 16.25
CA LYS A 83 -3.37 -4.95 16.09
C LYS A 83 -4.70 -5.22 15.37
N PHE A 84 -4.79 -6.32 14.63
CA PHE A 84 -5.99 -6.79 13.93
C PHE A 84 -6.79 -7.87 14.71
N ARG A 85 -6.55 -8.02 16.02
CA ARG A 85 -7.17 -9.08 16.85
C ARG A 85 -8.70 -9.10 16.85
N HIS A 86 -9.34 -7.97 16.58
CA HIS A 86 -10.79 -7.81 16.53
C HIS A 86 -11.39 -8.09 15.13
N MET A 87 -10.55 -8.30 14.12
CA MET A 87 -11.01 -8.58 12.77
C MET A 87 -11.15 -10.08 12.56
N PRO A 88 -12.27 -10.54 11.96
CA PRO A 88 -12.45 -11.96 11.65
C PRO A 88 -11.39 -12.39 10.62
N MET A 89 -10.70 -13.48 10.91
CA MET A 89 -9.76 -14.14 10.03
C MET A 89 -9.39 -15.50 10.58
N GLU A 90 -9.93 -16.55 9.99
CA GLU A 90 -9.56 -17.93 10.29
C GLU A 90 -8.41 -18.36 9.38
N PHE A 91 -7.20 -18.38 9.94
CA PHE A 91 -5.99 -18.51 9.16
C PHE A 91 -4.92 -19.32 9.90
N CYS A 92 -4.26 -20.26 9.20
CA CYS A 92 -3.15 -21.05 9.70
C CYS A 92 -1.88 -20.80 8.86
N ASP A 93 -0.78 -20.38 9.51
CA ASP A 93 0.50 -20.08 8.85
C ASP A 93 1.18 -21.37 8.32
N ASP A 94 0.99 -22.49 8.98
CA ASP A 94 1.57 -23.75 8.53
C ASP A 94 0.86 -24.27 7.29
N ASP A 95 -0.48 -24.20 7.23
CA ASP A 95 -1.26 -24.52 6.03
C ASP A 95 -0.81 -23.64 4.85
N ARG A 96 -0.64 -22.32 5.08
CA ARG A 96 -0.13 -21.40 4.06
C ARG A 96 1.26 -21.79 3.58
N CYS A 97 2.15 -22.17 4.50
CA CYS A 97 3.50 -22.58 4.16
C CYS A 97 3.51 -23.83 3.27
N GLU A 98 2.68 -24.83 3.56
CA GLU A 98 2.55 -26.04 2.74
C GLU A 98 1.98 -25.74 1.35
N ILE A 99 0.93 -24.91 1.28
CA ILE A 99 0.32 -24.49 0.01
C ILE A 99 1.34 -23.71 -0.82
N TYR A 100 2.10 -22.78 -0.21
CA TYR A 100 3.15 -22.02 -0.87
C TYR A 100 4.19 -22.94 -1.50
N GLN A 101 4.70 -23.94 -0.76
CA GLN A 101 5.69 -24.86 -1.28
C GLN A 101 5.19 -25.63 -2.50
N LYS A 102 3.95 -26.13 -2.47
CA LYS A 102 3.31 -26.80 -3.61
C LYS A 102 3.21 -25.90 -4.85
N TYR A 103 2.96 -24.60 -4.68
CA TYR A 103 2.95 -23.65 -5.80
C TYR A 103 4.35 -23.47 -6.38
N ILE A 104 5.37 -23.30 -5.55
CA ILE A 104 6.74 -23.09 -6.02
C ILE A 104 7.31 -24.36 -6.66
N GLU A 105 7.00 -25.55 -6.16
CA GLU A 105 7.35 -26.83 -6.81
C GLU A 105 6.83 -26.91 -8.24
N LYS A 106 5.64 -26.35 -8.50
CA LYS A 106 5.01 -26.35 -9.82
C LYS A 106 5.50 -25.23 -10.74
N SER A 107 5.67 -24.01 -10.22
CA SER A 107 5.98 -22.80 -11.02
C SER A 107 7.48 -22.55 -11.16
N GLY A 108 8.29 -23.14 -10.31
CA GLY A 108 9.70 -22.80 -10.16
C GLY A 108 9.93 -21.57 -9.28
N ARG A 109 11.17 -21.38 -8.82
CA ARG A 109 11.60 -20.29 -7.94
C ARG A 109 12.01 -19.07 -8.76
N SER A 110 11.42 -17.92 -8.44
CA SER A 110 11.84 -16.57 -8.83
C SER A 110 11.26 -15.57 -7.84
N ALA A 111 11.71 -14.32 -7.81
CA ALA A 111 11.11 -13.32 -6.94
C ALA A 111 9.60 -13.13 -7.26
N ALA A 112 9.26 -13.05 -8.53
CA ALA A 112 7.87 -12.93 -8.99
C ALA A 112 7.02 -14.14 -8.58
N ASN A 113 7.46 -15.36 -8.87
CA ASN A 113 6.73 -16.60 -8.52
C ASN A 113 6.59 -16.75 -7.00
N ASN A 114 7.62 -16.40 -6.23
CA ASN A 114 7.59 -16.47 -4.78
C ASN A 114 6.58 -15.48 -4.18
N VAL A 115 6.50 -14.26 -4.71
CA VAL A 115 5.51 -13.26 -4.27
C VAL A 115 4.10 -13.67 -4.69
N GLU A 116 3.91 -14.14 -5.93
CA GLU A 116 2.60 -14.64 -6.38
C GLU A 116 2.15 -15.83 -5.52
N ALA A 117 3.02 -16.81 -5.30
CA ALA A 117 2.72 -17.98 -4.47
C ALA A 117 2.38 -17.59 -3.02
N PHE A 118 3.05 -16.56 -2.47
CA PHE A 118 2.75 -16.05 -1.13
C PHE A 118 1.33 -15.48 -1.02
N PHE A 119 0.92 -14.62 -1.96
CA PHE A 119 -0.45 -14.11 -1.96
C PHE A 119 -1.46 -15.22 -2.18
N ARG A 120 -1.24 -16.05 -3.19
CA ARG A 120 -2.12 -17.17 -3.53
C ARG A 120 -2.32 -18.12 -2.34
N ALA A 121 -1.23 -18.55 -1.72
CA ALA A 121 -1.28 -19.41 -0.54
C ALA A 121 -1.99 -18.75 0.65
N THR A 122 -1.90 -17.43 0.78
CA THR A 122 -2.62 -16.71 1.84
C THR A 122 -4.13 -16.83 1.66
N PHE A 123 -4.64 -16.59 0.46
CA PHE A 123 -6.10 -16.65 0.19
C PHE A 123 -6.62 -18.09 0.16
N ASP A 124 -5.79 -19.06 -0.20
CA ASP A 124 -6.19 -20.47 -0.14
C ASP A 124 -6.15 -21.04 1.30
N ALA A 125 -5.32 -20.47 2.18
CA ALA A 125 -5.27 -20.82 3.60
C ALA A 125 -6.26 -20.02 4.47
N TRP A 126 -6.86 -18.97 3.95
CA TRP A 126 -7.82 -18.12 4.66
C TRP A 126 -9.23 -18.71 4.56
N LYS A 127 -9.67 -19.45 5.59
CA LYS A 127 -10.86 -20.30 5.57
C LYS A 127 -12.17 -19.52 5.50
N ASP A 128 -12.25 -18.37 6.18
CA ASP A 128 -13.45 -17.52 6.21
C ASP A 128 -13.37 -16.35 5.20
N TYR A 129 -12.48 -16.42 4.20
CA TYR A 129 -12.43 -15.43 3.12
C TYR A 129 -13.68 -15.48 2.24
N LYS A 130 -14.29 -14.31 2.03
CA LYS A 130 -15.50 -14.17 1.21
C LYS A 130 -15.16 -14.13 -0.28
N LYS A 131 -14.88 -15.30 -0.85
CA LYS A 131 -14.53 -15.48 -2.24
C LYS A 131 -15.76 -15.31 -3.14
N THR A 132 -15.63 -14.48 -4.17
CA THR A 132 -16.69 -14.29 -5.18
C THR A 132 -16.60 -15.29 -6.33
N GLY A 133 -15.41 -15.83 -6.59
CA GLY A 133 -15.10 -16.68 -7.74
C GLY A 133 -14.84 -15.90 -9.04
N LYS A 134 -14.79 -14.57 -8.98
CA LYS A 134 -14.52 -13.66 -10.12
C LYS A 134 -13.17 -12.96 -10.01
N GLU A 135 -12.45 -13.17 -8.92
CA GLU A 135 -11.20 -12.49 -8.63
C GLU A 135 -10.13 -12.82 -9.69
N LYS A 136 -9.47 -11.79 -10.20
CA LYS A 136 -8.46 -11.84 -11.27
C LYS A 136 -7.08 -11.43 -10.79
N PHE A 137 -6.99 -10.55 -9.78
CA PHE A 137 -5.73 -9.99 -9.31
C PHE A 137 -5.61 -10.05 -7.79
N TYR A 138 -4.37 -10.28 -7.33
CA TYR A 138 -3.99 -10.11 -5.93
C TYR A 138 -3.56 -8.66 -5.69
N VAL A 139 -4.07 -8.03 -4.65
CA VAL A 139 -3.71 -6.68 -4.22
C VAL A 139 -2.95 -6.75 -2.91
N GLY A 140 -1.68 -6.36 -2.93
CA GLY A 140 -0.89 -6.13 -1.74
C GLY A 140 -0.62 -4.63 -1.56
N TYR A 141 -0.61 -4.16 -0.32
CA TYR A 141 -0.19 -2.81 0.05
C TYR A 141 1.11 -2.86 0.85
N SER A 142 2.10 -2.09 0.43
CA SER A 142 3.36 -1.96 1.17
C SER A 142 3.84 -0.52 1.14
N PRO A 143 4.06 0.10 2.33
CA PRO A 143 4.67 1.42 2.38
C PRO A 143 5.99 1.47 1.62
N VAL A 144 6.28 2.62 1.02
CA VAL A 144 7.52 2.95 0.29
C VAL A 144 7.92 2.03 -0.88
N LEU A 145 7.12 1.03 -1.20
CA LEU A 145 7.43 0.01 -2.22
C LEU A 145 7.60 0.60 -3.63
N VAL A 146 7.14 1.82 -3.86
CA VAL A 146 7.28 2.50 -5.17
C VAL A 146 8.73 2.60 -5.64
N VAL A 147 9.71 2.60 -4.73
CA VAL A 147 11.14 2.63 -5.10
C VAL A 147 11.62 1.35 -5.81
N ASP A 148 10.83 0.28 -5.74
CA ASP A 148 11.05 -1.01 -6.42
C ASP A 148 9.98 -1.31 -7.48
N ALA A 149 9.15 -0.35 -7.86
CA ALA A 149 8.05 -0.59 -8.80
C ALA A 149 8.56 -1.02 -10.19
N ASP A 150 9.75 -0.59 -10.60
CA ASP A 150 10.42 -1.04 -11.82
C ASP A 150 10.68 -2.55 -11.81
N LYS A 151 11.17 -3.10 -10.69
CA LYS A 151 11.40 -4.55 -10.53
C LYS A 151 10.09 -5.32 -10.66
N ILE A 152 9.04 -4.87 -9.97
CA ILE A 152 7.71 -5.49 -10.01
C ILE A 152 7.16 -5.48 -11.44
N LEU A 153 7.17 -4.31 -12.10
CA LEU A 153 6.58 -4.14 -13.43
C LEU A 153 7.41 -4.82 -14.53
N THR A 154 8.69 -5.06 -14.30
CA THR A 154 9.55 -5.80 -15.22
C THR A 154 9.41 -7.30 -15.04
N GLU A 155 9.45 -7.79 -13.80
CA GLU A 155 9.40 -9.23 -13.49
C GLU A 155 7.99 -9.83 -13.62
N MET A 156 6.93 -9.00 -13.47
CA MET A 156 5.53 -9.40 -13.54
C MET A 156 4.79 -8.62 -14.64
N PRO A 157 4.78 -9.10 -15.90
CA PRO A 157 4.23 -8.37 -17.04
C PRO A 157 2.75 -7.96 -16.90
N ASN A 158 1.97 -8.70 -16.14
CA ASN A 158 0.55 -8.44 -15.89
C ASN A 158 0.31 -7.63 -14.60
N ALA A 159 1.35 -7.26 -13.86
CA ALA A 159 1.21 -6.47 -12.66
C ALA A 159 0.92 -5.00 -12.98
N HIS A 160 0.07 -4.39 -12.16
CA HIS A 160 -0.12 -2.94 -12.08
C HIS A 160 0.39 -2.44 -10.73
N PHE A 161 0.88 -1.21 -10.71
CA PHE A 161 1.31 -0.53 -9.49
C PHE A 161 0.49 0.74 -9.30
N LEU A 162 -0.13 0.90 -8.14
CA LEU A 162 -0.82 2.11 -7.73
C LEU A 162 0.00 2.83 -6.66
N HIS A 163 0.45 4.03 -6.94
CA HIS A 163 1.09 4.91 -5.96
C HIS A 163 0.08 5.93 -5.44
N VAL A 164 -0.04 6.01 -4.12
CA VAL A 164 -0.90 7.00 -3.46
C VAL A 164 -0.02 8.11 -2.90
N VAL A 165 -0.30 9.34 -3.31
CA VAL A 165 0.35 10.55 -2.82
C VAL A 165 -0.64 11.40 -2.01
N ARG A 166 -0.20 12.01 -0.93
CA ARG A 166 -0.96 12.97 -0.12
C ARG A 166 -0.16 14.25 0.01
N ASN A 167 -0.85 15.38 0.19
CA ASN A 167 -0.15 16.64 0.42
C ASN A 167 0.84 16.51 1.59
N PRO A 168 2.06 17.04 1.43
CA PRO A 168 3.15 16.77 2.37
C PRO A 168 2.94 17.39 3.74
N TRP A 169 2.17 18.46 3.86
CA TRP A 169 1.90 19.13 5.16
C TRP A 169 1.03 18.24 6.05
N SER A 170 -0.13 17.80 5.55
CA SER A 170 -1.01 16.91 6.33
C SER A 170 -0.33 15.57 6.63
N ALA A 171 0.39 15.02 5.66
CA ALA A 171 1.07 13.75 5.82
C ALA A 171 2.20 13.83 6.88
N TYR A 172 2.95 14.93 6.93
CA TYR A 172 3.95 15.16 7.97
C TYR A 172 3.33 15.43 9.34
N ALA A 173 2.26 16.24 9.40
CA ALA A 173 1.55 16.51 10.65
C ALA A 173 1.05 15.22 11.32
N ASP A 174 0.53 14.27 10.55
CA ASP A 174 0.15 12.94 11.07
C ASP A 174 1.37 12.08 11.44
N THR A 175 2.46 12.19 10.69
CA THR A 175 3.70 11.47 11.00
C THR A 175 4.31 11.90 12.34
N LYS A 176 4.21 13.17 12.71
CA LYS A 176 4.65 13.69 14.04
C LYS A 176 3.92 13.03 15.20
N LYS A 177 2.67 12.57 15.00
CA LYS A 177 1.82 11.94 16.03
C LYS A 177 2.12 10.46 16.25
N ARG A 178 3.01 9.87 15.44
CA ARG A 178 3.37 8.45 15.57
C ARG A 178 4.17 8.20 16.85
N PRO A 179 4.07 7.01 17.45
CA PRO A 179 4.88 6.63 18.61
C PRO A 179 6.40 6.76 18.36
N VAL A 180 6.82 6.56 17.12
CA VAL A 180 8.19 6.82 16.67
C VAL A 180 8.11 7.86 15.54
N PRO A 181 8.18 9.15 15.87
CA PRO A 181 8.09 10.22 14.89
C PRO A 181 9.38 10.27 14.03
N MET A 182 9.22 10.70 12.80
CA MET A 182 10.36 11.03 11.92
C MET A 182 10.68 12.52 12.01
N SER A 183 11.94 12.88 11.86
CA SER A 183 12.31 14.29 11.68
C SER A 183 11.69 14.84 10.39
N LEU A 184 11.44 16.15 10.33
CA LEU A 184 10.95 16.80 9.12
C LEU A 184 11.87 16.52 7.92
N LYS A 185 13.19 16.63 8.14
CA LYS A 185 14.20 16.39 7.12
C LYS A 185 14.12 14.98 6.54
N ASP A 186 14.07 13.96 7.39
CA ASP A 186 14.04 12.56 6.96
C ASP A 186 12.72 12.22 6.30
N TYR A 187 11.61 12.76 6.83
CA TYR A 187 10.31 12.57 6.23
C TYR A 187 10.23 13.19 4.84
N MET A 188 10.66 14.45 4.66
CA MET A 188 10.63 15.11 3.35
C MET A 188 11.54 14.42 2.35
N PHE A 189 12.71 13.94 2.79
CA PHE A 189 13.58 13.16 1.92
C PHE A 189 12.89 11.87 1.43
N GLY A 190 12.26 11.11 2.33
CA GLY A 190 11.49 9.93 1.98
C GLY A 190 10.30 10.25 1.08
N TRP A 191 9.55 11.32 1.40
CA TRP A 191 8.41 11.76 0.61
C TRP A 191 8.82 12.11 -0.82
N THR A 192 9.81 12.98 -1.00
CA THR A 192 10.30 13.41 -2.33
C THR A 192 10.87 12.25 -3.13
N THR A 193 11.60 11.33 -2.48
CA THR A 193 12.12 10.12 -3.11
C THR A 193 11.00 9.25 -3.68
N ASN A 194 9.93 9.04 -2.91
CA ASN A 194 8.77 8.26 -3.38
C ASN A 194 8.10 8.94 -4.59
N GLN A 195 7.91 10.26 -4.56
CA GLN A 195 7.29 10.99 -5.68
C GLN A 195 8.20 10.96 -6.93
N HIS A 196 9.51 11.09 -6.74
CA HIS A 196 10.46 11.00 -7.84
C HIS A 196 10.36 9.66 -8.58
N TYR A 197 10.43 8.55 -7.85
CA TYR A 197 10.32 7.21 -8.44
C TYR A 197 8.93 6.97 -9.05
N ALA A 198 7.87 7.42 -8.41
CA ALA A 198 6.52 7.29 -8.94
C ALA A 198 6.39 7.95 -10.32
N LEU A 199 6.85 9.20 -10.47
CA LEU A 199 6.81 9.94 -11.73
C LEU A 199 7.76 9.35 -12.79
N LEU A 200 8.94 8.90 -12.39
CA LEU A 200 9.89 8.23 -13.27
C LEU A 200 9.29 6.96 -13.86
N PHE A 201 8.75 6.09 -12.99
CA PHE A 201 8.21 4.80 -13.44
C PHE A 201 6.87 4.96 -14.18
N GLN A 202 6.10 6.02 -13.90
CA GLN A 202 4.92 6.32 -14.71
C GLN A 202 5.29 6.63 -16.18
N LYS A 203 6.42 7.29 -16.42
CA LYS A 203 6.93 7.51 -17.78
C LYS A 203 7.43 6.22 -18.44
N MET A 204 8.01 5.30 -17.66
CA MET A 204 8.52 4.02 -18.17
C MET A 204 7.40 3.01 -18.43
N PHE A 205 6.35 3.01 -17.61
CA PHE A 205 5.25 2.05 -17.64
C PHE A 205 3.88 2.75 -17.64
N PRO A 206 3.54 3.57 -18.65
CA PRO A 206 2.40 4.49 -18.60
C PRO A 206 1.03 3.80 -18.47
N ASP A 207 0.93 2.53 -18.85
CA ASP A 207 -0.32 1.77 -18.76
C ASP A 207 -0.45 0.96 -17.48
N ARG A 208 0.65 0.76 -16.76
CA ARG A 208 0.68 -0.12 -15.59
C ARG A 208 1.13 0.55 -14.29
N MET A 209 1.70 1.75 -14.38
CA MET A 209 2.03 2.59 -13.24
C MET A 209 1.00 3.71 -13.09
N HIS A 210 0.27 3.71 -12.00
CA HIS A 210 -0.82 4.64 -11.71
C HIS A 210 -0.47 5.49 -10.49
N ILE A 211 -0.85 6.77 -10.53
CA ILE A 211 -0.68 7.68 -9.40
C ILE A 211 -2.04 8.29 -9.08
N VAL A 212 -2.41 8.28 -7.81
CA VAL A 212 -3.65 8.89 -7.32
C VAL A 212 -3.37 9.74 -6.08
N ARG A 213 -4.07 10.84 -5.93
CA ARG A 213 -4.01 11.64 -4.70
C ARG A 213 -4.95 11.05 -3.66
N ALA A 214 -4.50 10.97 -2.43
CA ALA A 214 -5.32 10.53 -1.31
C ALA A 214 -6.56 11.42 -1.14
N GLU A 215 -6.43 12.70 -1.44
CA GLU A 215 -7.51 13.69 -1.42
C GLU A 215 -8.64 13.33 -2.40
N ASP A 216 -8.28 12.86 -3.60
CA ASP A 216 -9.26 12.44 -4.60
C ASP A 216 -9.97 11.15 -4.19
N VAL A 217 -9.24 10.19 -3.61
CA VAL A 217 -9.83 8.96 -3.06
C VAL A 217 -10.77 9.27 -1.89
N MET A 218 -10.41 10.20 -1.02
CA MET A 218 -11.26 10.62 0.09
C MET A 218 -12.52 11.34 -0.37
N ALA A 219 -12.44 12.11 -1.46
CA ALA A 219 -13.58 12.82 -2.02
C ALA A 219 -14.53 11.88 -2.77
N ASP A 220 -13.99 11.01 -3.60
CA ASP A 220 -14.75 10.04 -4.41
C ASP A 220 -13.82 8.89 -4.84
N ALA A 221 -13.79 7.82 -4.07
CA ALA A 221 -12.91 6.68 -4.35
C ALA A 221 -13.28 5.98 -5.67
N THR A 222 -14.55 5.91 -6.02
CA THR A 222 -14.99 5.32 -7.29
C THR A 222 -14.40 6.09 -8.46
N LYS A 223 -14.57 7.41 -8.49
CA LYS A 223 -14.03 8.28 -9.55
C LYS A 223 -12.50 8.23 -9.60
N ALA A 224 -11.84 8.26 -8.43
CA ALA A 224 -10.39 8.29 -8.35
C ALA A 224 -9.71 6.98 -8.81
N LEU A 225 -10.33 5.82 -8.54
CA LEU A 225 -9.76 4.51 -8.83
C LEU A 225 -10.22 3.93 -10.18
N SER A 226 -11.34 4.38 -10.74
CA SER A 226 -11.88 3.88 -12.01
C SER A 226 -10.87 3.88 -13.17
N PRO A 227 -10.05 4.93 -13.39
CA PRO A 227 -9.11 4.94 -14.52
C PRO A 227 -8.06 3.80 -14.46
N MET A 228 -7.65 3.41 -13.25
CA MET A 228 -6.76 2.26 -13.05
C MET A 228 -7.51 0.95 -13.30
N LEU A 229 -8.69 0.79 -12.69
CA LEU A 229 -9.51 -0.42 -12.83
C LEU A 229 -9.90 -0.69 -14.29
N GLU A 230 -10.25 0.33 -15.04
CA GLU A 230 -10.52 0.24 -16.49
C GLU A 230 -9.30 -0.29 -17.26
N LYS A 231 -8.11 0.24 -16.99
CA LYS A 231 -6.86 -0.25 -17.60
C LYS A 231 -6.55 -1.70 -17.21
N MET A 232 -7.00 -2.15 -16.04
CA MET A 232 -6.89 -3.54 -15.60
C MET A 232 -8.00 -4.43 -16.19
N GLY A 233 -8.98 -3.90 -16.89
CA GLY A 233 -10.16 -4.63 -17.38
C GLY A 233 -11.07 -5.12 -16.27
N LEU A 234 -11.21 -4.32 -15.20
CA LEU A 234 -12.03 -4.60 -14.03
C LEU A 234 -13.27 -3.70 -13.99
N ALA A 235 -14.29 -4.15 -13.28
CA ALA A 235 -15.50 -3.38 -13.05
C ALA A 235 -15.20 -2.10 -12.22
N THR A 236 -15.84 -0.99 -12.58
CA THR A 236 -15.66 0.31 -11.90
C THR A 236 -16.89 0.76 -11.12
N ASP A 237 -18.06 0.32 -11.51
CA ASP A 237 -19.32 0.59 -10.79
C ASP A 237 -19.63 -0.57 -9.84
N VAL A 238 -18.93 -0.58 -8.71
CA VAL A 238 -19.09 -1.59 -7.65
C VAL A 238 -19.27 -0.91 -6.29
N ASP A 239 -20.20 -1.42 -5.49
CA ASP A 239 -20.52 -0.82 -4.19
C ASP A 239 -19.36 -0.82 -3.21
N SER A 240 -18.43 -1.78 -3.32
CA SER A 240 -17.24 -1.84 -2.46
C SER A 240 -16.34 -0.61 -2.57
N LEU A 241 -16.32 0.10 -3.70
CA LEU A 241 -15.56 1.34 -3.86
C LEU A 241 -16.17 2.55 -3.14
N LYS A 242 -17.41 2.45 -2.66
CA LYS A 242 -18.11 3.56 -1.99
C LYS A 242 -17.71 3.71 -0.53
N GLN A 243 -17.17 2.65 0.08
CA GLN A 243 -16.82 2.64 1.49
C GLN A 243 -15.69 1.65 1.79
N PRO A 244 -14.81 1.93 2.78
CA PRO A 244 -13.75 1.02 3.15
C PRO A 244 -14.31 -0.26 3.78
N SER A 245 -13.68 -1.39 3.51
CA SER A 245 -14.13 -2.70 4.00
C SER A 245 -12.99 -3.58 4.51
N TRP A 246 -13.36 -4.66 5.19
CA TRP A 246 -12.51 -5.78 5.58
C TRP A 246 -13.20 -7.08 5.17
N ASN A 247 -12.57 -7.86 4.30
CA ASN A 247 -13.14 -9.10 3.75
C ASN A 247 -14.56 -8.88 3.18
N GLY A 248 -14.76 -7.71 2.51
CA GLY A 248 -16.02 -7.31 1.92
C GLY A 248 -17.09 -6.80 2.90
N GLU A 249 -16.78 -6.70 4.20
CA GLU A 249 -17.69 -6.09 5.18
C GLU A 249 -17.29 -4.63 5.47
N GLU A 250 -18.27 -3.73 5.43
CA GLU A 250 -18.08 -2.31 5.70
C GLU A 250 -17.42 -2.06 7.06
N LEU A 251 -16.40 -1.23 7.07
CA LEU A 251 -15.72 -0.79 8.28
C LEU A 251 -16.44 0.46 8.84
N LYS A 252 -17.23 0.27 9.91
CA LYS A 252 -18.06 1.31 10.54
C LYS A 252 -17.35 2.04 11.67
N GLU A 253 -16.28 1.47 12.22
CA GLU A 253 -15.58 1.96 13.39
C GLU A 253 -14.15 2.38 13.06
N VAL A 254 -13.59 3.29 13.89
CA VAL A 254 -12.17 3.64 13.84
C VAL A 254 -11.39 2.58 14.61
N TYR A 255 -10.61 1.78 13.89
CA TYR A 255 -9.77 0.75 14.50
C TYR A 255 -8.42 1.30 14.99
N PRO A 256 -7.76 0.63 15.96
CA PRO A 256 -6.47 1.08 16.53
C PRO A 256 -5.33 1.24 15.51
N TRP A 257 -5.41 0.59 14.35
CA TRP A 257 -4.48 0.75 13.23
C TRP A 257 -4.72 2.04 12.41
N GLY A 258 -5.63 2.90 12.88
CA GLY A 258 -5.67 4.33 12.53
C GLY A 258 -6.27 4.69 11.17
N THR A 259 -6.79 3.74 10.42
CA THR A 259 -6.98 3.93 8.99
C THR A 259 -8.33 4.49 8.59
N ILE A 260 -9.32 4.44 9.48
CA ILE A 260 -10.67 4.90 9.16
C ILE A 260 -11.11 5.95 10.17
N LYS A 261 -10.46 7.05 10.10
CA LYS A 261 -11.13 8.33 10.41
C LYS A 261 -11.93 8.65 9.16
N LYS A 262 -13.12 9.26 9.29
CA LYS A 262 -13.76 9.94 8.15
C LYS A 262 -12.75 10.97 7.64
N ALA A 263 -11.87 10.52 6.75
CA ALA A 263 -10.89 11.37 6.13
C ALA A 263 -11.65 12.16 5.06
N THR A 264 -12.09 13.35 5.40
CA THR A 264 -12.65 14.29 4.43
C THR A 264 -11.54 15.21 3.93
N PRO A 265 -11.66 15.80 2.75
CA PRO A 265 -10.74 16.82 2.27
C PRO A 265 -10.53 17.95 3.29
N GLU A 266 -11.60 18.37 3.99
CA GLU A 266 -11.56 19.42 4.99
C GLU A 266 -10.74 19.01 6.23
N ALA A 267 -10.94 17.79 6.74
CA ALA A 267 -10.16 17.28 7.86
C ALA A 267 -8.68 17.12 7.49
N ASN A 268 -8.41 16.75 6.24
CA ASN A 268 -7.05 16.66 5.71
C ASN A 268 -6.37 18.05 5.71
N ILE A 269 -7.04 19.08 5.22
CA ILE A 269 -6.53 20.47 5.24
C ILE A 269 -6.35 20.95 6.67
N ALA A 270 -7.31 20.70 7.56
CA ALA A 270 -7.21 21.08 8.98
C ALA A 270 -5.96 20.50 9.64
N THR A 271 -5.61 19.26 9.32
CA THR A 271 -4.38 18.61 9.80
C THR A 271 -3.11 19.37 9.36
N ALA A 272 -3.08 19.90 8.13
CA ALA A 272 -1.94 20.70 7.65
C ALA A 272 -1.72 21.98 8.46
N HIS A 273 -2.79 22.57 9.00
CA HIS A 273 -2.71 23.78 9.82
C HIS A 273 -2.18 23.56 11.24
N GLU A 274 -2.00 22.30 11.67
CA GLU A 274 -1.37 21.99 12.96
C GLU A 274 0.16 22.21 12.96
N LEU A 275 0.76 22.39 11.80
CA LEU A 275 2.19 22.67 11.66
C LEU A 275 2.51 24.15 11.95
N SER A 276 3.72 24.42 12.47
CA SER A 276 4.22 25.79 12.57
C SER A 276 4.45 26.43 11.20
N ASP A 277 4.56 27.74 11.14
CA ASP A 277 4.79 28.43 9.87
C ASP A 277 6.19 28.12 9.31
N GLU A 278 7.19 27.89 10.17
CA GLU A 278 8.52 27.44 9.77
C GLU A 278 8.47 26.04 9.16
N GLU A 279 7.72 25.12 9.76
CA GLU A 279 7.55 23.75 9.20
C GLU A 279 6.84 23.80 7.84
N LYS A 280 5.80 24.61 7.70
CA LYS A 280 5.09 24.78 6.43
C LYS A 280 5.99 25.31 5.34
N MET A 281 6.77 26.32 5.65
CA MET A 281 7.73 26.93 4.70
C MET A 281 8.85 25.96 4.32
N GLU A 282 9.41 25.21 5.28
CA GLU A 282 10.45 24.21 5.01
C GLU A 282 9.93 23.06 4.13
N ILE A 283 8.69 22.63 4.35
CA ILE A 283 8.05 21.63 3.49
C ILE A 283 7.89 22.18 2.07
N GLU A 284 7.35 23.36 1.92
CA GLU A 284 7.17 24.01 0.61
C GLU A 284 8.49 24.10 -0.15
N LEU A 285 9.54 24.60 0.51
CA LEU A 285 10.88 24.75 -0.08
C LEU A 285 11.46 23.44 -0.58
N ARG A 286 11.24 22.32 0.16
CA ARG A 286 11.77 21.01 -0.20
C ARG A 286 10.94 20.26 -1.24
N THR A 287 9.67 20.63 -1.41
CA THR A 287 8.73 19.85 -2.22
C THR A 287 8.11 20.62 -3.38
N TRP A 288 8.46 21.90 -3.56
CA TRP A 288 7.83 22.85 -4.49
C TRP A 288 7.55 22.26 -5.89
N GLN A 289 8.52 21.55 -6.48
CA GLN A 289 8.39 20.93 -7.80
C GLN A 289 7.28 19.87 -7.87
N TYR A 290 7.03 19.15 -6.76
CA TYR A 290 5.98 18.14 -6.67
C TYR A 290 4.64 18.75 -6.30
N LEU A 291 4.63 19.87 -5.57
CA LEU A 291 3.39 20.59 -5.24
C LEU A 291 2.66 21.04 -6.50
N GLU A 292 3.41 21.52 -7.48
CA GLU A 292 2.83 21.91 -8.77
C GLU A 292 2.32 20.70 -9.56
N VAL A 293 3.12 19.64 -9.67
CA VAL A 293 2.77 18.41 -10.39
C VAL A 293 1.48 17.80 -9.83
N PHE A 294 1.36 17.73 -8.50
CA PHE A 294 0.20 17.13 -7.83
C PHE A 294 -0.90 18.15 -7.46
N LYS A 295 -0.76 19.41 -7.91
CA LYS A 295 -1.73 20.51 -7.67
C LYS A 295 -1.98 20.76 -6.18
N TYR A 296 -0.90 20.81 -5.38
CA TYR A 296 -0.96 21.11 -3.95
C TYR A 296 -0.61 22.56 -3.60
N THR A 297 -0.21 23.38 -4.56
CA THR A 297 0.26 24.77 -4.35
C THR A 297 -0.72 25.67 -3.59
N GLU A 298 -2.03 25.43 -3.73
CA GLU A 298 -3.08 26.24 -3.11
C GLU A 298 -3.74 25.56 -1.90
N ILE A 299 -3.26 24.40 -1.47
CA ILE A 299 -3.95 23.60 -0.45
C ILE A 299 -4.02 24.30 0.92
N LEU A 300 -2.96 25.02 1.31
CA LEU A 300 -2.92 25.79 2.55
C LEU A 300 -3.82 27.03 2.54
N GLN A 301 -4.25 27.47 1.35
CA GLN A 301 -5.14 28.61 1.18
C GLN A 301 -6.63 28.24 1.30
N GLY A 302 -6.92 26.97 1.61
CA GLY A 302 -8.29 26.48 1.75
C GLY A 302 -9.08 26.45 0.44
N LYS A 303 -8.44 26.68 -0.70
CA LYS A 303 -9.08 26.48 -2.00
C LYS A 303 -9.20 24.99 -2.22
N ALA A 304 -10.39 24.47 -2.02
CA ALA A 304 -10.72 23.08 -2.27
C ALA A 304 -10.23 22.70 -3.68
N LEU A 305 -9.54 21.58 -3.76
CA LEU A 305 -9.16 20.95 -5.02
C LEU A 305 -10.47 20.56 -5.72
N ALA A 306 -11.08 21.50 -6.44
CA ALA A 306 -12.20 21.16 -7.31
C ALA A 306 -11.64 20.20 -8.37
N ALA A 307 -12.07 18.97 -8.30
CA ALA A 307 -11.87 18.00 -9.38
C ALA A 307 -12.51 18.57 -10.64
N LYS A 308 -11.68 19.08 -11.57
CA LYS A 308 -12.13 19.39 -12.92
C LYS A 308 -12.24 18.13 -13.73
#